data_06e20c2c27157b0480045464d49ae753
#
_entry.id   06e20c2c27157b0480045464d49ae753
#
_cell.length_a   1.000
_cell.length_b   1.000
_cell.length_c   1.000
_cell.angle_alpha   90.00
_cell.angle_beta   90.00
_cell.angle_gamma   90.00
#
_symmetry.space_group_name_H-M   'P 1'
#
loop_
_entity.id
_entity.type
_entity.pdbx_description
1 polymer ?
#
loop_
_entity_poly.entity_id
_entity_poly.type
_entity_poly.pdbx_seq_one_letter_code
_entity_poly.pdbx_strand_id
1 'polypeptide(L)'
;MKQFKHTGIDFTTISALHQMNPWWKGNAMEQLPLTRRHLVGQIEKRFEYQLAPITVVRGSRQIGKTTACLHVISDLLEKGVHAKRILRIQFDDIESFRIGKDPVLTLVDWYEKNILDDTLNNAASKNEGCFIFFDEIQNLDDWSTQLKFLADHNTVTSVVTGSSALRIELGRDSLAGRINTIEVGTLSLTEIGKIRNLSTPEPYLPDNGISKLKRKDFWEGLKIYGQINSTIVNEIFTAFSERGAYPIAHLRAKAPWELVADQLNETVIKRVIQHDLRLGEKGRKRDPQLLEELFRLCCRYAGQTPGIGKLTQEIQIALRANIGVQRVRAYLKFLSDTLLIRLIQPLEIRLKKKRSDPKICLADHGLRSSWLQEHIPLEFENDERNKDMATIAGFLAESVVGALFSSIGGLDLSHLPGKGKEPEIDFVITLGDQRIPVEVKYRNSIKSEHYIGLQSFMDTPINRAPFGLLITKNETESMDERVVTIPLKH
;
A
#
# COMPACT_ATOMS: atom_id res chain seq x y z
N MET A 1 35.21 23.66 -21.27
CA MET A 1 34.97 23.53 -19.82
C MET A 1 34.25 24.76 -19.34
N LYS A 2 32.90 24.73 -19.20
CA LYS A 2 32.16 25.84 -18.57
C LYS A 2 32.49 25.79 -17.08
N GLN A 3 33.03 26.88 -16.54
CA GLN A 3 33.25 27.05 -15.10
C GLN A 3 31.91 26.86 -14.36
N PHE A 4 31.82 25.83 -13.53
CA PHE A 4 30.71 25.67 -12.60
C PHE A 4 30.73 26.85 -11.64
N LYS A 5 29.69 27.70 -11.67
CA LYS A 5 29.49 28.76 -10.67
C LYS A 5 29.45 28.08 -9.29
N HIS A 6 30.25 28.57 -8.35
CA HIS A 6 30.35 28.11 -6.97
C HIS A 6 28.95 28.02 -6.31
N THR A 7 28.38 26.86 -6.39
CA THR A 7 27.20 26.46 -5.60
C THR A 7 27.75 25.43 -4.61
N GLY A 8 27.65 25.58 -3.35
CA GLY A 8 28.26 24.74 -2.30
C GLY A 8 27.98 23.21 -2.38
N ILE A 9 27.86 22.68 -3.59
CA ILE A 9 27.61 21.27 -3.95
C ILE A 9 28.91 20.69 -4.49
N ASP A 10 29.34 19.57 -3.96
CA ASP A 10 30.55 18.88 -4.37
C ASP A 10 30.40 18.16 -5.73
N PHE A 11 31.55 17.80 -6.32
CA PHE A 11 31.59 17.11 -7.60
C PHE A 11 30.90 15.74 -7.57
N THR A 12 30.94 15.03 -6.44
CA THR A 12 30.33 13.71 -6.27
C THR A 12 28.80 13.82 -6.36
N THR A 13 28.23 14.82 -5.70
CA THR A 13 26.80 15.12 -5.76
C THR A 13 26.34 15.50 -7.17
N ILE A 14 27.12 16.35 -7.86
CA ILE A 14 26.80 16.73 -9.26
C ILE A 14 26.86 15.51 -10.17
N SER A 15 27.87 14.66 -10.02
CA SER A 15 28.00 13.42 -10.81
C SER A 15 26.80 12.49 -10.58
N ALA A 16 26.38 12.31 -9.33
CA ALA A 16 25.23 11.51 -8.98
C ALA A 16 23.92 12.06 -9.57
N LEU A 17 23.70 13.37 -9.53
CA LEU A 17 22.54 14.00 -10.16
C LEU A 17 22.50 13.73 -11.67
N HIS A 18 23.64 13.82 -12.37
CA HIS A 18 23.70 13.47 -13.79
C HIS A 18 23.43 11.98 -14.07
N GLN A 19 23.89 11.08 -13.19
CA GLN A 19 23.60 9.65 -13.32
C GLN A 19 22.10 9.35 -13.11
N MET A 20 21.48 10.03 -12.16
CA MET A 20 20.04 9.89 -11.88
C MET A 20 19.14 10.49 -12.95
N ASN A 21 19.68 11.40 -13.78
CA ASN A 21 18.94 12.14 -14.81
C ASN A 21 19.65 12.01 -16.19
N PRO A 22 19.78 10.79 -16.75
CA PRO A 22 20.52 10.56 -17.99
C PRO A 22 19.95 11.32 -19.19
N TRP A 23 18.63 11.60 -19.18
CA TRP A 23 17.93 12.34 -20.24
C TRP A 23 18.44 13.77 -20.44
N TRP A 24 19.06 14.41 -19.45
CA TRP A 24 19.65 15.74 -19.63
C TRP A 24 20.75 15.79 -20.69
N LYS A 25 21.40 14.65 -20.94
CA LYS A 25 22.46 14.48 -21.96
C LYS A 25 21.95 13.74 -23.21
N GLY A 26 20.65 13.50 -23.30
CA GLY A 26 20.08 12.69 -24.39
C GLY A 26 20.39 11.20 -24.28
N ASN A 27 20.90 10.73 -23.13
CA ASN A 27 21.11 9.30 -22.90
C ASN A 27 19.80 8.59 -22.62
N ALA A 28 19.69 7.34 -23.07
CA ALA A 28 18.55 6.51 -22.75
C ALA A 28 18.43 6.25 -21.23
N MET A 29 17.22 6.15 -20.75
CA MET A 29 16.94 5.64 -19.42
C MET A 29 17.28 4.15 -19.34
N GLU A 30 17.51 3.64 -18.13
CA GLU A 30 17.59 2.20 -17.92
C GLU A 30 16.32 1.52 -18.46
N GLN A 31 16.49 0.28 -18.95
CA GLN A 31 15.36 -0.49 -19.45
C GLN A 31 14.33 -0.73 -18.33
N LEU A 32 13.18 -0.11 -18.44
CA LEU A 32 12.09 -0.26 -17.48
C LEU A 32 11.36 -1.60 -17.72
N PRO A 33 10.76 -2.19 -16.64
CA PRO A 33 9.87 -3.32 -16.80
C PRO A 33 8.72 -2.98 -17.75
N LEU A 34 8.33 -3.90 -18.62
CA LEU A 34 7.20 -3.71 -19.55
C LEU A 34 5.89 -3.52 -18.80
N THR A 35 5.75 -4.17 -17.65
CA THR A 35 4.55 -4.06 -16.82
C THR A 35 4.51 -2.73 -16.09
N ARG A 36 3.48 -1.97 -16.36
CA ARG A 36 3.22 -0.67 -15.71
C ARG A 36 2.22 -0.87 -14.59
N ARG A 37 2.53 -0.33 -13.43
CA ARG A 37 1.60 -0.30 -12.31
C ARG A 37 0.48 0.71 -12.56
N HIS A 38 -0.72 0.42 -12.05
CA HIS A 38 -1.86 1.37 -12.07
C HIS A 38 -1.51 2.71 -11.37
N LEU A 39 -0.52 2.70 -10.50
CA LEU A 39 0.06 3.90 -9.86
C LEU A 39 0.50 4.96 -10.88
N VAL A 40 1.04 4.55 -12.03
CA VAL A 40 1.49 5.48 -13.10
C VAL A 40 0.31 6.35 -13.54
N GLY A 41 -0.80 5.75 -13.96
CA GLY A 41 -1.99 6.48 -14.36
C GLY A 41 -2.62 7.31 -13.22
N GLN A 42 -2.48 6.86 -11.97
CA GLN A 42 -2.92 7.66 -10.82
C GLN A 42 -2.08 8.94 -10.63
N ILE A 43 -0.77 8.88 -10.83
CA ILE A 43 0.10 10.06 -10.76
C ILE A 43 -0.23 11.01 -11.93
N GLU A 44 -0.33 10.50 -13.16
CA GLU A 44 -0.64 11.30 -14.35
C GLU A 44 -1.97 12.05 -14.22
N LYS A 45 -3.02 11.39 -13.71
CA LYS A 45 -4.30 12.05 -13.41
C LYS A 45 -4.16 13.22 -12.43
N ARG A 46 -3.24 13.16 -11.43
CA ARG A 46 -3.00 14.30 -10.53
C ARG A 46 -2.35 15.46 -11.26
N PHE A 47 -1.48 15.19 -12.22
CA PHE A 47 -0.89 16.24 -13.07
C PHE A 47 -1.96 16.89 -13.96
N GLU A 48 -2.80 16.08 -14.57
CA GLU A 48 -3.88 16.56 -15.46
C GLU A 48 -4.87 17.46 -14.70
N TYR A 49 -5.34 17.02 -13.53
CA TYR A 49 -6.32 17.79 -12.74
C TYR A 49 -5.70 18.86 -11.84
N GLN A 50 -4.39 18.93 -11.74
CA GLN A 50 -3.65 19.94 -10.93
C GLN A 50 -4.22 20.10 -9.50
N LEU A 51 -4.59 19.00 -8.86
CA LEU A 51 -5.28 18.99 -7.56
C LEU A 51 -4.45 19.61 -6.44
N ALA A 52 -3.14 19.48 -6.51
CA ALA A 52 -2.17 20.08 -5.59
C ALA A 52 -0.77 20.07 -6.21
N PRO A 53 0.12 21.01 -5.83
CA PRO A 53 1.48 21.10 -6.38
C PRO A 53 2.34 19.87 -6.04
N ILE A 54 2.03 19.14 -4.97
CA ILE A 54 2.80 18.00 -4.51
C ILE A 54 1.92 16.74 -4.47
N THR A 55 2.30 15.71 -5.20
CA THR A 55 1.73 14.36 -5.10
C THR A 55 2.61 13.49 -4.23
N VAL A 56 2.11 13.06 -3.08
CA VAL A 56 2.80 12.15 -2.16
C VAL A 56 2.41 10.71 -2.49
N VAL A 57 3.38 9.88 -2.86
CA VAL A 57 3.21 8.45 -3.09
C VAL A 57 3.79 7.68 -1.91
N ARG A 58 2.92 7.15 -1.06
CA ARG A 58 3.32 6.34 0.09
C ARG A 58 2.99 4.87 -0.14
N GLY A 59 3.83 3.99 0.35
CA GLY A 59 3.63 2.55 0.22
C GLY A 59 4.79 1.78 0.84
N SER A 60 4.61 0.50 1.13
CA SER A 60 5.67 -0.32 1.72
C SER A 60 6.91 -0.36 0.83
N ARG A 61 8.02 -0.88 1.37
CA ARG A 61 9.26 -1.06 0.59
C ARG A 61 9.03 -2.08 -0.53
N GLN A 62 9.79 -1.97 -1.61
CA GLN A 62 9.82 -2.94 -2.72
C GLN A 62 8.50 -3.15 -3.50
N ILE A 63 7.55 -2.22 -3.40
CA ILE A 63 6.27 -2.30 -4.14
C ILE A 63 6.29 -1.59 -5.50
N GLY A 64 7.43 -1.03 -5.92
CA GLY A 64 7.61 -0.42 -7.24
C GLY A 64 7.30 1.08 -7.34
N LYS A 65 7.39 1.87 -6.25
CA LYS A 65 7.21 3.33 -6.27
C LYS A 65 8.18 4.03 -7.22
N THR A 66 9.48 3.78 -7.04
CA THR A 66 10.56 4.33 -7.88
C THR A 66 10.36 3.97 -9.35
N THR A 67 10.04 2.70 -9.65
CA THR A 67 9.78 2.23 -11.02
C THR A 67 8.60 2.98 -11.65
N ALA A 68 7.52 3.19 -10.88
CA ALA A 68 6.37 3.96 -11.37
C ALA A 68 6.73 5.42 -11.68
N CYS A 69 7.54 6.07 -10.83
CA CYS A 69 8.04 7.42 -11.12
C CYS A 69 8.89 7.46 -12.40
N LEU A 70 9.72 6.45 -12.63
CA LEU A 70 10.51 6.35 -13.87
C LEU A 70 9.63 6.14 -15.10
N HIS A 71 8.54 5.37 -15.01
CA HIS A 71 7.56 5.26 -16.09
C HIS A 71 6.87 6.61 -16.37
N VAL A 72 6.49 7.35 -15.34
CA VAL A 72 5.92 8.70 -15.51
C VAL A 72 6.91 9.64 -16.19
N ILE A 73 8.20 9.59 -15.82
CA ILE A 73 9.25 10.38 -16.48
C ILE A 73 9.39 9.98 -17.95
N SER A 74 9.36 8.68 -18.27
CA SER A 74 9.37 8.20 -19.66
C SER A 74 8.21 8.77 -20.45
N ASP A 75 7.00 8.74 -19.89
CA ASP A 75 5.80 9.27 -20.53
C ASP A 75 5.85 10.78 -20.77
N LEU A 76 6.40 11.52 -19.80
CA LEU A 76 6.60 12.97 -19.95
C LEU A 76 7.56 13.27 -21.10
N LEU A 77 8.66 12.53 -21.22
CA LEU A 77 9.62 12.67 -22.32
C LEU A 77 8.99 12.29 -23.67
N GLU A 78 8.24 11.19 -23.73
CA GLU A 78 7.53 10.74 -24.94
C GLU A 78 6.42 11.73 -25.37
N LYS A 79 5.77 12.41 -24.40
CA LYS A 79 4.81 13.51 -24.65
C LYS A 79 5.48 14.82 -25.07
N GLY A 80 6.82 14.83 -25.21
CA GLY A 80 7.58 15.99 -25.68
C GLY A 80 7.95 16.99 -24.61
N VAL A 81 7.83 16.67 -23.33
CA VAL A 81 8.37 17.53 -22.26
C VAL A 81 9.89 17.60 -22.41
N HIS A 82 10.43 18.81 -22.51
CA HIS A 82 11.87 18.99 -22.69
C HIS A 82 12.66 18.40 -21.52
N ALA A 83 13.68 17.59 -21.81
CA ALA A 83 14.45 16.81 -20.83
C ALA A 83 14.98 17.65 -19.65
N LYS A 84 15.40 18.88 -19.89
CA LYS A 84 15.88 19.80 -18.84
C LYS A 84 14.80 20.26 -17.86
N ARG A 85 13.51 20.07 -18.16
CA ARG A 85 12.38 20.42 -17.30
C ARG A 85 11.98 19.30 -16.33
N ILE A 86 12.71 18.19 -16.36
CA ILE A 86 12.46 17.05 -15.48
C ILE A 86 13.68 16.82 -14.60
N LEU A 87 13.48 16.90 -13.29
CA LEU A 87 14.49 16.63 -12.27
C LEU A 87 14.06 15.44 -11.43
N ARG A 88 14.95 14.46 -11.24
CA ARG A 88 14.79 13.39 -10.24
C ARG A 88 15.93 13.43 -9.25
N ILE A 89 15.61 13.33 -7.97
CA ILE A 89 16.57 13.23 -6.86
C ILE A 89 16.15 12.05 -6.00
N GLN A 90 17.07 11.12 -5.75
CA GLN A 90 16.88 9.99 -4.86
C GLN A 90 17.76 10.13 -3.61
N PHE A 91 17.15 10.05 -2.43
CA PHE A 91 17.83 10.33 -1.15
C PHE A 91 18.20 9.06 -0.36
N ASP A 92 18.30 7.90 -1.03
CA ASP A 92 18.49 6.62 -0.34
C ASP A 92 19.92 6.43 0.23
N ASP A 93 20.95 6.70 -0.56
CA ASP A 93 22.29 6.19 -0.26
C ASP A 93 23.40 7.24 -0.25
N ILE A 94 23.10 8.51 -0.50
CA ILE A 94 24.14 9.48 -0.73
C ILE A 94 24.19 10.46 0.44
N GLU A 95 25.12 10.24 1.36
CA GLU A 95 25.44 11.21 2.43
C GLU A 95 25.70 12.62 1.87
N SER A 96 26.24 12.70 0.64
CA SER A 96 26.46 13.94 -0.06
C SER A 96 25.21 14.76 -0.38
N PHE A 97 24.01 14.13 -0.45
CA PHE A 97 22.75 14.89 -0.59
C PHE A 97 22.26 15.54 0.71
N ARG A 98 22.90 15.26 1.85
CA ARG A 98 22.65 15.95 3.12
C ARG A 98 23.46 17.25 3.22
N ILE A 99 23.48 18.02 2.11
CA ILE A 99 24.29 19.24 1.98
C ILE A 99 23.67 20.38 2.78
N GLY A 100 24.36 20.84 3.79
CA GLY A 100 23.96 22.02 4.56
C GLY A 100 22.64 21.83 5.31
N LYS A 101 21.96 22.95 5.60
CA LYS A 101 20.73 22.98 6.39
C LYS A 101 19.49 22.67 5.55
N ASP A 102 19.47 23.06 4.27
CA ASP A 102 18.31 23.00 3.39
C ASP A 102 18.64 22.28 2.06
N PRO A 103 18.89 20.96 2.08
CA PRO A 103 19.41 20.21 0.93
C PRO A 103 18.45 20.22 -0.27
N VAL A 104 17.14 20.15 -0.06
CA VAL A 104 16.14 20.17 -1.16
C VAL A 104 16.22 21.50 -1.91
N LEU A 105 16.21 22.62 -1.19
CA LEU A 105 16.25 23.95 -1.79
C LEU A 105 17.60 24.22 -2.49
N THR A 106 18.70 23.76 -1.89
CA THR A 106 20.05 23.88 -2.46
C THR A 106 20.16 23.12 -3.80
N LEU A 107 19.61 21.91 -3.86
CA LEU A 107 19.64 21.09 -5.08
C LEU A 107 18.74 21.66 -6.18
N VAL A 108 17.59 22.22 -5.82
CA VAL A 108 16.69 22.89 -6.77
C VAL A 108 17.31 24.18 -7.32
N ASP A 109 17.93 25.03 -6.46
CA ASP A 109 18.65 26.24 -6.91
C ASP A 109 19.80 25.90 -7.86
N TRP A 110 20.55 24.84 -7.55
CA TRP A 110 21.59 24.35 -8.47
C TRP A 110 21.03 23.91 -9.82
N TYR A 111 19.90 23.17 -9.80
CA TYR A 111 19.23 22.70 -11.02
C TYR A 111 18.74 23.87 -11.88
N GLU A 112 18.12 24.89 -11.30
CA GLU A 112 17.67 26.09 -12.01
C GLU A 112 18.86 26.76 -12.75
N LYS A 113 20.00 26.93 -12.07
CA LYS A 113 21.18 27.63 -12.58
C LYS A 113 22.01 26.84 -13.61
N ASN A 114 22.06 25.50 -13.50
CA ASN A 114 23.02 24.69 -14.26
C ASN A 114 22.38 23.79 -15.31
N ILE A 115 21.11 23.43 -15.17
CA ILE A 115 20.40 22.50 -16.05
C ILE A 115 19.26 23.20 -16.78
N LEU A 116 18.31 23.78 -16.01
CA LEU A 116 17.15 24.46 -16.57
C LEU A 116 17.55 25.74 -17.33
N ASP A 117 18.57 26.44 -16.82
CA ASP A 117 19.06 27.75 -17.30
C ASP A 117 17.95 28.83 -17.27
N ASP A 118 17.02 28.68 -16.32
CA ASP A 118 15.88 29.55 -16.07
C ASP A 118 15.39 29.33 -14.63
N THR A 119 14.39 30.11 -14.16
CA THR A 119 13.71 29.81 -12.90
C THR A 119 12.46 28.96 -13.14
N LEU A 120 12.05 28.20 -12.12
CA LEU A 120 10.80 27.40 -12.18
C LEU A 120 9.60 28.27 -12.52
N ASN A 121 9.50 29.46 -11.90
CA ASN A 121 8.40 30.40 -12.12
C ASN A 121 8.41 30.98 -13.54
N ASN A 122 9.58 31.34 -14.07
CA ASN A 122 9.68 31.89 -15.42
C ASN A 122 9.35 30.79 -16.48
N ALA A 123 9.84 29.57 -16.30
CA ALA A 123 9.46 28.45 -17.13
C ALA A 123 7.94 28.22 -17.11
N ALA A 124 7.31 28.21 -15.93
CA ALA A 124 5.87 28.05 -15.80
C ALA A 124 5.07 29.16 -16.50
N SER A 125 5.53 30.43 -16.43
CA SER A 125 4.89 31.56 -17.09
C SER A 125 4.88 31.46 -18.63
N LYS A 126 5.82 30.68 -19.18
CA LYS A 126 5.92 30.35 -20.62
C LYS A 126 5.11 29.10 -21.01
N ASN A 127 4.27 28.56 -20.12
CA ASN A 127 3.61 27.25 -20.25
C ASN A 127 4.60 26.06 -20.36
N GLU A 128 5.78 26.23 -19.83
CA GLU A 128 6.86 25.24 -19.81
C GLU A 128 7.11 24.72 -18.40
N GLY A 129 6.05 24.39 -17.64
CA GLY A 129 6.13 23.92 -16.26
C GLY A 129 7.11 22.77 -16.05
N CYS A 130 7.77 22.74 -14.90
CA CYS A 130 8.78 21.75 -14.55
C CYS A 130 8.18 20.64 -13.67
N PHE A 131 8.78 19.46 -13.75
CA PHE A 131 8.41 18.26 -12.97
C PHE A 131 9.60 17.84 -12.10
N ILE A 132 9.37 17.73 -10.79
CA ILE A 132 10.41 17.31 -9.85
C ILE A 132 9.97 16.07 -9.10
N PHE A 133 10.83 15.03 -9.12
CA PHE A 133 10.62 13.76 -8.45
C PHE A 133 11.61 13.60 -7.30
N PHE A 134 11.10 13.63 -6.07
CA PHE A 134 11.86 13.41 -4.85
C PHE A 134 11.62 11.99 -4.35
N ASP A 135 12.59 11.11 -4.54
CA ASP A 135 12.47 9.68 -4.21
C ASP A 135 13.11 9.41 -2.84
N GLU A 136 12.37 8.66 -1.97
CA GLU A 136 12.76 8.33 -0.58
C GLU A 136 13.12 9.56 0.29
N ILE A 137 12.35 10.66 0.15
CA ILE A 137 12.63 11.96 0.78
C ILE A 137 12.65 11.91 2.31
N GLN A 138 11.99 10.92 2.92
CA GLN A 138 11.98 10.74 4.38
C GLN A 138 13.38 10.48 4.98
N ASN A 139 14.38 10.24 4.16
CA ASN A 139 15.78 10.11 4.62
C ASN A 139 16.41 11.47 4.96
N LEU A 140 15.76 12.58 4.61
CA LEU A 140 16.14 13.92 5.03
C LEU A 140 15.38 14.37 6.27
N ASP A 141 16.06 15.11 7.15
CA ASP A 141 15.40 15.86 8.21
C ASP A 141 14.78 17.16 7.61
N ASP A 142 13.71 17.64 8.22
CA ASP A 142 13.02 18.91 7.87
C ASP A 142 12.61 19.07 6.38
N TRP A 143 12.54 17.96 5.63
CA TRP A 143 12.18 17.96 4.21
C TRP A 143 10.82 18.63 3.94
N SER A 144 9.85 18.46 4.84
CA SER A 144 8.49 19.00 4.68
C SER A 144 8.45 20.52 4.72
N THR A 145 9.27 21.15 5.55
CA THR A 145 9.41 22.60 5.61
C THR A 145 10.01 23.15 4.31
N GLN A 146 11.01 22.44 3.77
CA GLN A 146 11.63 22.83 2.50
C GLN A 146 10.66 22.67 1.31
N LEU A 147 9.90 21.56 1.27
CA LEU A 147 8.87 21.37 0.23
C LEU A 147 7.73 22.36 0.36
N LYS A 148 7.34 22.74 1.58
CA LYS A 148 6.38 23.82 1.79
C LYS A 148 6.87 25.13 1.18
N PHE A 149 8.12 25.49 1.47
CA PHE A 149 8.73 26.70 0.90
C PHE A 149 8.76 26.63 -0.64
N LEU A 150 9.17 25.49 -1.19
CA LEU A 150 9.19 25.27 -2.64
C LEU A 150 7.80 25.47 -3.26
N ALA A 151 6.78 24.83 -2.68
CA ALA A 151 5.41 24.91 -3.19
C ALA A 151 4.74 26.27 -3.02
N ASP A 152 5.13 27.05 -2.00
CA ASP A 152 4.56 28.38 -1.74
C ASP A 152 5.18 29.48 -2.63
N HIS A 153 6.41 29.27 -3.09
CA HIS A 153 7.16 30.32 -3.82
C HIS A 153 7.41 29.94 -5.29
N ASN A 154 7.15 28.70 -5.70
CA ASN A 154 7.43 28.24 -7.05
C ASN A 154 6.24 27.52 -7.67
N THR A 155 6.01 27.75 -8.95
CA THR A 155 5.06 27.01 -9.78
C THR A 155 5.76 25.76 -10.34
N VAL A 156 5.58 24.64 -9.67
CA VAL A 156 6.22 23.36 -10.01
C VAL A 156 5.32 22.18 -9.65
N THR A 157 5.31 21.16 -10.47
CA THR A 157 4.64 19.89 -10.17
C THR A 157 5.64 18.93 -9.54
N SER A 158 5.39 18.49 -8.33
CA SER A 158 6.30 17.62 -7.60
C SER A 158 5.67 16.28 -7.26
N VAL A 159 6.45 15.20 -7.38
CA VAL A 159 6.13 13.87 -6.86
C VAL A 159 7.11 13.53 -5.77
N VAL A 160 6.59 13.08 -4.65
CA VAL A 160 7.36 12.72 -3.47
C VAL A 160 7.08 11.26 -3.15
N THR A 161 8.12 10.43 -3.11
CA THR A 161 7.95 9.05 -2.66
C THR A 161 8.55 8.81 -1.28
N GLY A 162 8.01 7.84 -0.57
CA GLY A 162 8.59 7.37 0.68
C GLY A 162 8.01 6.04 1.14
N SER A 163 8.88 5.25 1.76
CA SER A 163 8.52 3.94 2.31
C SER A 163 8.05 4.00 3.76
N SER A 164 8.42 5.03 4.51
CA SER A 164 8.02 5.22 5.90
C SER A 164 6.84 6.18 6.00
N ALA A 165 5.66 5.63 6.26
CA ALA A 165 4.46 6.41 6.51
C ALA A 165 4.62 7.39 7.69
N LEU A 166 5.37 7.00 8.72
CA LEU A 166 5.58 7.79 9.94
C LEU A 166 6.21 9.15 9.65
N ARG A 167 7.27 9.20 8.85
CA ARG A 167 7.94 10.47 8.53
C ARG A 167 7.15 11.28 7.51
N ILE A 168 6.45 10.62 6.61
CA ILE A 168 5.57 11.30 5.65
C ILE A 168 4.36 11.91 6.37
N GLU A 169 3.78 11.21 7.36
CA GLU A 169 2.67 11.76 8.16
C GLU A 169 3.10 12.93 9.05
N LEU A 170 4.27 12.85 9.68
CA LEU A 170 4.82 13.99 10.45
C LEU A 170 5.04 15.23 9.60
N GLY A 171 5.34 15.07 8.31
CA GLY A 171 5.45 16.18 7.35
C GLY A 171 4.11 16.70 6.83
N ARG A 172 3.03 15.91 6.88
CA ARG A 172 1.73 16.27 6.30
C ARG A 172 1.10 17.50 6.93
N ASP A 173 1.22 17.68 8.24
CA ASP A 173 0.63 18.83 8.92
C ASP A 173 1.21 20.16 8.42
N SER A 174 2.52 20.20 8.13
CA SER A 174 3.16 21.38 7.57
C SER A 174 2.81 21.62 6.09
N LEU A 175 2.40 20.59 5.36
CA LEU A 175 2.05 20.61 3.94
C LEU A 175 0.54 20.65 3.68
N ALA A 176 -0.29 20.87 4.70
CA ALA A 176 -1.75 20.89 4.56
C ALA A 176 -2.18 21.89 3.45
N GLY A 177 -3.08 21.44 2.58
CA GLY A 177 -3.55 22.20 1.42
C GLY A 177 -2.61 22.22 0.20
N ARG A 178 -1.39 21.64 0.30
CA ARG A 178 -0.39 21.61 -0.79
C ARG A 178 -0.15 20.22 -1.34
N ILE A 179 -0.71 19.20 -0.71
CA ILE A 179 -0.48 17.81 -1.07
C ILE A 179 -1.79 17.10 -1.41
N ASN A 180 -1.68 16.16 -2.34
CA ASN A 180 -2.58 15.01 -2.44
C ASN A 180 -1.77 13.73 -2.22
N THR A 181 -2.39 12.71 -1.65
CA THR A 181 -1.70 11.47 -1.29
C THR A 181 -2.27 10.29 -2.08
N ILE A 182 -1.37 9.49 -2.64
CA ILE A 182 -1.66 8.18 -3.21
C ILE A 182 -1.06 7.14 -2.28
N GLU A 183 -1.90 6.29 -1.71
CA GLU A 183 -1.43 5.11 -0.99
C GLU A 183 -1.39 3.92 -1.95
N VAL A 184 -0.23 3.27 -2.02
CA VAL A 184 0.02 2.15 -2.93
C VAL A 184 0.12 0.86 -2.13
N GLY A 185 -0.76 -0.08 -2.46
CA GLY A 185 -0.70 -1.46 -1.98
C GLY A 185 0.28 -2.33 -2.78
N THR A 186 0.27 -3.62 -2.50
CA THR A 186 0.94 -4.64 -3.29
C THR A 186 0.32 -4.78 -4.69
N LEU A 187 0.77 -5.71 -5.52
CA LEU A 187 0.24 -5.89 -6.87
C LEU A 187 -1.24 -6.31 -6.87
N SER A 188 -2.01 -5.81 -7.81
CA SER A 188 -3.31 -6.38 -8.15
C SER A 188 -3.14 -7.69 -8.94
N LEU A 189 -4.20 -8.51 -9.02
CA LEU A 189 -4.17 -9.74 -9.83
C LEU A 189 -3.82 -9.45 -11.29
N THR A 190 -4.38 -8.39 -11.87
CA THR A 190 -4.04 -7.96 -13.24
C THR A 190 -2.56 -7.62 -13.39
N GLU A 191 -1.96 -6.92 -12.42
CA GLU A 191 -0.52 -6.60 -12.45
C GLU A 191 0.34 -7.86 -12.31
N ILE A 192 -0.07 -8.82 -11.47
CA ILE A 192 0.58 -10.13 -11.33
C ILE A 192 0.58 -10.86 -12.68
N GLY A 193 -0.59 -10.93 -13.34
CA GLY A 193 -0.71 -11.59 -14.64
C GLY A 193 0.17 -10.92 -15.69
N LYS A 194 0.18 -9.59 -15.77
CA LYS A 194 1.05 -8.84 -16.69
C LYS A 194 2.54 -9.12 -16.45
N ILE A 195 3.00 -9.14 -15.19
CA ILE A 195 4.40 -9.47 -14.85
C ILE A 195 4.75 -10.90 -15.26
N ARG A 196 3.79 -11.82 -15.19
CA ARG A 196 3.96 -13.21 -15.61
C ARG A 196 3.77 -13.45 -17.11
N ASN A 197 3.55 -12.38 -17.88
CA ASN A 197 3.27 -12.42 -19.32
C ASN A 197 2.01 -13.23 -19.68
N LEU A 198 1.00 -13.19 -18.82
CA LEU A 198 -0.30 -13.76 -19.08
C LEU A 198 -1.19 -12.75 -19.83
N SER A 199 -2.08 -13.24 -20.68
CA SER A 199 -3.06 -12.39 -21.40
C SER A 199 -4.16 -11.97 -20.43
N THR A 200 -3.92 -10.93 -19.64
CA THR A 200 -4.84 -10.46 -18.61
C THR A 200 -5.96 -9.60 -19.18
N PRO A 201 -7.21 -9.78 -18.74
CA PRO A 201 -8.27 -8.85 -19.04
C PRO A 201 -8.05 -7.49 -18.35
N GLU A 202 -8.65 -6.43 -18.85
CA GLU A 202 -8.60 -5.13 -18.19
C GLU A 202 -9.32 -5.19 -16.83
N PRO A 203 -8.86 -4.43 -15.82
CA PRO A 203 -9.50 -4.42 -14.51
C PRO A 203 -10.97 -4.00 -14.58
N TYR A 204 -11.87 -4.71 -13.91
CA TYR A 204 -13.29 -4.34 -13.85
C TYR A 204 -13.51 -2.96 -13.17
N LEU A 205 -12.64 -2.59 -12.25
CA LEU A 205 -12.59 -1.27 -11.62
C LEU A 205 -11.19 -0.65 -11.84
N PRO A 206 -10.97 0.04 -12.98
CA PRO A 206 -9.61 0.46 -13.37
C PRO A 206 -9.04 1.62 -12.55
N ASP A 207 -9.87 2.42 -11.90
CA ASP A 207 -9.47 3.71 -11.32
C ASP A 207 -9.78 3.88 -9.82
N ASN A 208 -10.02 2.81 -9.09
CA ASN A 208 -10.38 2.83 -7.66
C ASN A 208 -11.58 3.74 -7.32
N GLY A 209 -12.51 3.94 -8.24
CA GLY A 209 -13.71 4.75 -8.02
C GLY A 209 -14.67 4.10 -7.04
N ILE A 210 -14.85 4.68 -5.86
CA ILE A 210 -15.69 4.10 -4.80
C ILE A 210 -17.19 4.26 -5.02
N SER A 211 -17.63 5.18 -5.87
CA SER A 211 -19.05 5.45 -6.10
C SER A 211 -19.83 4.26 -6.67
N LYS A 212 -19.18 3.44 -7.50
CA LYS A 212 -19.77 2.23 -8.07
C LYS A 212 -20.03 1.15 -7.03
N LEU A 213 -19.22 1.08 -5.98
CA LEU A 213 -19.32 0.08 -4.92
C LEU A 213 -20.63 0.16 -4.12
N LYS A 214 -21.34 1.29 -4.17
CA LYS A 214 -22.67 1.47 -3.55
C LYS A 214 -23.77 0.62 -4.19
N ARG A 215 -23.55 0.13 -5.40
CA ARG A 215 -24.59 -0.48 -6.22
C ARG A 215 -24.43 -2.00 -6.21
N LYS A 216 -25.53 -2.70 -5.89
CA LYS A 216 -25.56 -4.18 -5.89
C LYS A 216 -25.20 -4.75 -7.27
N ASP A 217 -25.72 -4.14 -8.35
CA ASP A 217 -25.48 -4.57 -9.73
C ASP A 217 -24.00 -4.49 -10.14
N PHE A 218 -23.22 -3.58 -9.53
CA PHE A 218 -21.77 -3.57 -9.73
C PHE A 218 -21.13 -4.88 -9.28
N TRP A 219 -21.48 -5.37 -8.08
CA TRP A 219 -20.93 -6.60 -7.51
C TRP A 219 -21.41 -7.85 -8.25
N GLU A 220 -22.66 -7.85 -8.70
CA GLU A 220 -23.19 -8.89 -9.58
C GLU A 220 -22.46 -8.91 -10.93
N GLY A 221 -22.21 -7.74 -11.50
CA GLY A 221 -21.40 -7.60 -12.72
C GLY A 221 -19.95 -8.04 -12.54
N LEU A 222 -19.32 -7.74 -11.39
CA LEU A 222 -17.99 -8.21 -11.04
C LEU A 222 -17.93 -9.75 -10.99
N LYS A 223 -18.93 -10.39 -10.36
CA LYS A 223 -19.05 -11.86 -10.33
C LYS A 223 -19.09 -12.43 -11.76
N ILE A 224 -19.97 -11.92 -12.60
CA ILE A 224 -20.13 -12.36 -14.00
C ILE A 224 -18.81 -12.15 -14.77
N TYR A 225 -18.17 -11.00 -14.58
CA TYR A 225 -16.88 -10.71 -15.20
C TYR A 225 -15.79 -11.71 -14.82
N GLY A 226 -15.71 -12.07 -13.53
CA GLY A 226 -14.79 -13.10 -13.06
C GLY A 226 -15.09 -14.48 -13.64
N GLN A 227 -16.38 -14.84 -13.79
CA GLN A 227 -16.81 -16.10 -14.42
C GLN A 227 -16.40 -16.18 -15.89
N ILE A 228 -16.64 -15.10 -16.65
CA ILE A 228 -16.25 -15.02 -18.07
C ILE A 228 -14.74 -15.21 -18.25
N ASN A 229 -13.94 -14.65 -17.34
CA ASN A 229 -12.48 -14.70 -17.38
C ASN A 229 -11.88 -15.82 -16.49
N SER A 230 -12.69 -16.81 -16.07
CA SER A 230 -12.33 -17.75 -15.00
C SER A 230 -11.02 -18.51 -15.23
N THR A 231 -10.71 -18.90 -16.44
CA THR A 231 -9.48 -19.64 -16.77
C THR A 231 -8.25 -18.84 -16.40
N ILE A 232 -8.16 -17.60 -16.89
CA ILE A 232 -6.99 -16.74 -16.64
C ILE A 232 -6.98 -16.22 -15.20
N VAL A 233 -8.16 -15.95 -14.61
CA VAL A 233 -8.29 -15.53 -13.21
C VAL A 233 -7.79 -16.65 -12.27
N ASN A 234 -8.12 -17.91 -12.54
CA ASN A 234 -7.63 -19.05 -11.75
C ASN A 234 -6.10 -19.15 -11.83
N GLU A 235 -5.51 -19.04 -13.02
CA GLU A 235 -4.06 -19.11 -13.19
C GLU A 235 -3.33 -18.00 -12.42
N ILE A 236 -3.84 -16.77 -12.51
CA ILE A 236 -3.28 -15.63 -11.79
C ILE A 236 -3.46 -15.80 -10.28
N PHE A 237 -4.65 -16.23 -9.85
CA PHE A 237 -4.95 -16.41 -8.44
C PHE A 237 -4.13 -17.53 -7.81
N THR A 238 -3.86 -18.63 -8.53
CA THR A 238 -2.92 -19.68 -8.08
C THR A 238 -1.54 -19.10 -7.83
N ALA A 239 -1.04 -18.26 -8.74
CA ALA A 239 0.25 -17.60 -8.56
C ALA A 239 0.27 -16.64 -7.35
N PHE A 240 -0.82 -15.90 -7.13
CA PHE A 240 -1.01 -15.06 -5.95
C PHE A 240 -1.10 -15.89 -4.67
N SER A 241 -1.89 -16.96 -4.69
CA SER A 241 -2.10 -17.88 -3.57
C SER A 241 -0.78 -18.46 -3.03
N GLU A 242 0.12 -18.80 -3.94
CA GLU A 242 1.43 -19.38 -3.59
C GLU A 242 2.44 -18.35 -3.07
N ARG A 243 2.45 -17.13 -3.62
CA ARG A 243 3.59 -16.21 -3.46
C ARG A 243 3.24 -14.83 -2.92
N GLY A 244 1.95 -14.54 -2.69
CA GLY A 244 1.50 -13.19 -2.35
C GLY A 244 1.54 -12.24 -3.54
N ALA A 245 1.65 -10.95 -3.27
CA ALA A 245 1.55 -9.89 -4.28
C ALA A 245 2.72 -8.89 -4.27
N TYR A 246 3.86 -9.25 -3.68
CA TYR A 246 5.06 -8.42 -3.83
C TYR A 246 5.67 -8.59 -5.22
N PRO A 247 6.10 -7.49 -5.90
CA PRO A 247 6.65 -7.56 -7.25
C PRO A 247 7.77 -8.58 -7.42
N ILE A 248 8.68 -8.66 -6.45
CA ILE A 248 9.83 -9.58 -6.50
C ILE A 248 9.40 -11.05 -6.58
N ALA A 249 8.28 -11.42 -5.93
CA ALA A 249 7.77 -12.78 -5.93
C ALA A 249 7.36 -13.25 -7.33
N HIS A 250 6.95 -12.33 -8.20
CA HIS A 250 6.51 -12.59 -9.56
C HIS A 250 7.58 -12.32 -10.62
N LEU A 251 8.41 -11.29 -10.43
CA LEU A 251 9.59 -11.05 -11.26
C LEU A 251 10.61 -12.21 -11.17
N ARG A 252 10.65 -12.87 -10.03
CA ARG A 252 11.49 -14.06 -9.76
C ARG A 252 10.67 -15.36 -9.71
N ALA A 253 9.65 -15.47 -10.55
CA ALA A 253 8.73 -16.62 -10.55
C ALA A 253 9.42 -17.98 -10.73
N LYS A 254 10.56 -18.02 -11.43
CA LYS A 254 11.36 -19.23 -11.64
C LYS A 254 12.27 -19.60 -10.46
N ALA A 255 12.51 -18.68 -9.54
CA ALA A 255 13.33 -18.94 -8.35
C ALA A 255 12.54 -19.77 -7.32
N PRO A 256 13.20 -20.67 -6.58
CA PRO A 256 12.60 -21.34 -5.43
C PRO A 256 12.02 -20.31 -4.45
N TRP A 257 10.89 -20.65 -3.82
CA TRP A 257 10.22 -19.75 -2.89
C TRP A 257 11.12 -19.33 -1.73
N GLU A 258 11.92 -20.25 -1.21
CA GLU A 258 12.81 -20.01 -0.06
C GLU A 258 13.76 -18.83 -0.31
N LEU A 259 14.33 -18.73 -1.51
CA LEU A 259 15.22 -17.63 -1.87
C LEU A 259 14.46 -16.29 -2.00
N VAL A 260 13.24 -16.33 -2.52
CA VAL A 260 12.38 -15.14 -2.61
C VAL A 260 11.92 -14.72 -1.21
N ALA A 261 11.58 -15.67 -0.35
CA ALA A 261 11.20 -15.42 1.04
C ALA A 261 12.33 -14.77 1.84
N ASP A 262 13.56 -15.28 1.71
CA ASP A 262 14.74 -14.67 2.34
C ASP A 262 14.93 -13.22 1.87
N GLN A 263 14.78 -12.96 0.58
CA GLN A 263 14.89 -11.61 0.05
C GLN A 263 13.78 -10.70 0.56
N LEU A 264 12.53 -11.16 0.67
CA LEU A 264 11.43 -10.40 1.28
C LEU A 264 11.73 -10.08 2.75
N ASN A 265 12.25 -11.04 3.50
CA ASN A 265 12.64 -10.83 4.89
C ASN A 265 13.71 -9.74 5.01
N GLU A 266 14.77 -9.80 4.20
CA GLU A 266 15.88 -8.85 4.26
C GLU A 266 15.47 -7.45 3.78
N THR A 267 14.78 -7.35 2.64
CA THR A 267 14.56 -6.07 1.96
C THR A 267 13.26 -5.36 2.38
N VAL A 268 12.29 -6.09 2.93
CA VAL A 268 11.02 -5.52 3.39
C VAL A 268 10.95 -5.55 4.92
N ILE A 269 10.89 -6.73 5.52
CA ILE A 269 10.55 -6.87 6.94
C ILE A 269 11.67 -6.34 7.84
N LYS A 270 12.90 -6.87 7.68
CA LYS A 270 14.04 -6.45 8.51
C LYS A 270 14.43 -4.99 8.28
N ARG A 271 14.29 -4.49 7.06
CA ARG A 271 14.52 -3.05 6.79
C ARG A 271 13.53 -2.16 7.54
N VAL A 272 12.25 -2.51 7.61
CA VAL A 272 11.27 -1.78 8.42
C VAL A 272 11.63 -1.87 9.90
N ILE A 273 11.92 -3.06 10.40
CA ILE A 273 12.19 -3.29 11.81
C ILE A 273 13.48 -2.60 12.26
N GLN A 274 14.56 -2.68 11.48
CA GLN A 274 15.88 -2.23 11.88
C GLN A 274 16.17 -0.78 11.46
N HIS A 275 15.76 -0.38 10.25
CA HIS A 275 16.07 0.93 9.69
C HIS A 275 15.00 1.96 10.03
N ASP A 276 13.74 1.69 9.68
CA ASP A 276 12.67 2.67 9.85
C ASP A 276 12.36 2.91 11.34
N LEU A 277 12.61 1.90 12.17
CA LEU A 277 12.53 2.02 13.64
C LEU A 277 13.53 3.03 14.19
N ARG A 278 14.74 3.13 13.64
CA ARG A 278 15.79 4.09 14.07
C ARG A 278 15.45 5.54 13.70
N LEU A 279 14.69 5.71 12.62
CA LEU A 279 14.35 7.02 12.07
C LEU A 279 13.22 7.75 12.84
N GLY A 280 12.57 7.11 13.81
CA GLY A 280 11.53 7.74 14.61
C GLY A 280 12.07 8.62 15.77
N GLU A 281 11.16 9.34 16.45
CA GLU A 281 11.38 10.36 17.47
C GLU A 281 12.69 10.26 18.27
N LYS A 282 13.44 11.34 18.30
CA LYS A 282 14.67 11.50 19.11
C LYS A 282 14.38 11.14 20.58
N GLY A 283 15.08 10.13 21.12
CA GLY A 283 15.19 9.90 22.55
C GLY A 283 14.63 8.61 23.12
N ARG A 284 13.85 7.79 22.43
CA ARG A 284 13.42 6.49 22.94
C ARG A 284 14.17 5.35 22.24
N LYS A 285 14.94 4.57 23.03
CA LYS A 285 15.48 3.28 22.56
C LYS A 285 14.31 2.40 22.14
N ARG A 286 14.17 2.17 20.85
CA ARG A 286 13.22 1.23 20.31
C ARG A 286 13.84 -0.16 20.34
N ASP A 287 13.00 -1.15 20.53
CA ASP A 287 13.38 -2.54 20.74
C ASP A 287 13.05 -3.37 19.51
N PRO A 288 14.04 -3.69 18.65
CA PRO A 288 13.80 -4.51 17.47
C PRO A 288 13.25 -5.89 17.80
N GLN A 289 13.68 -6.52 18.91
CA GLN A 289 13.23 -7.85 19.29
C GLN A 289 11.74 -7.86 19.64
N LEU A 290 11.28 -6.82 20.35
CA LEU A 290 9.84 -6.63 20.61
C LEU A 290 9.06 -6.48 19.30
N LEU A 291 9.59 -5.74 18.35
CA LEU A 291 8.90 -5.51 17.06
C LEU A 291 8.87 -6.78 16.21
N GLU A 292 9.96 -7.55 16.20
CA GLU A 292 10.04 -8.85 15.52
C GLU A 292 9.02 -9.84 16.08
N GLU A 293 8.95 -9.96 17.42
CA GLU A 293 7.99 -10.86 18.05
C GLU A 293 6.55 -10.40 17.85
N LEU A 294 6.29 -9.09 17.95
CA LEU A 294 4.97 -8.55 17.66
C LEU A 294 4.55 -8.80 16.19
N PHE A 295 5.45 -8.63 15.24
CA PHE A 295 5.17 -8.94 13.85
C PHE A 295 4.92 -10.44 13.64
N ARG A 296 5.65 -11.30 14.34
CA ARG A 296 5.41 -12.75 14.36
C ARG A 296 4.00 -13.07 14.84
N LEU A 297 3.54 -12.42 15.91
CA LEU A 297 2.17 -12.58 16.41
C LEU A 297 1.14 -12.03 15.40
N CYS A 298 1.39 -10.89 14.76
CA CYS A 298 0.53 -10.37 13.70
C CYS A 298 0.39 -11.38 12.54
N CYS A 299 1.47 -12.09 12.18
CA CYS A 299 1.43 -13.15 11.18
C CYS A 299 0.56 -14.34 11.62
N ARG A 300 0.62 -14.73 12.91
CA ARG A 300 -0.21 -15.81 13.47
C ARG A 300 -1.67 -15.44 13.62
N TYR A 301 -1.96 -14.18 13.93
CA TYR A 301 -3.31 -13.64 14.12
C TYR A 301 -3.84 -12.90 12.89
N ALA A 302 -3.28 -13.14 11.71
CA ALA A 302 -3.79 -12.57 10.46
C ALA A 302 -5.28 -12.89 10.27
N GLY A 303 -6.10 -11.89 9.92
CA GLY A 303 -7.54 -12.03 9.77
C GLY A 303 -8.35 -12.03 11.09
N GLN A 304 -7.69 -11.98 12.23
CA GLN A 304 -8.32 -12.11 13.55
C GLN A 304 -8.27 -10.81 14.36
N THR A 305 -9.03 -10.80 15.47
CA THR A 305 -9.13 -9.67 16.41
C THR A 305 -8.58 -10.08 17.79
N PRO A 306 -7.27 -10.31 17.93
CA PRO A 306 -6.70 -10.64 19.23
C PRO A 306 -6.77 -9.44 20.16
N GLY A 307 -7.20 -9.66 21.42
CA GLY A 307 -7.15 -8.62 22.42
C GLY A 307 -5.73 -8.12 22.66
N ILE A 308 -5.56 -6.81 22.80
CA ILE A 308 -4.22 -6.21 23.04
C ILE A 308 -3.57 -6.75 24.30
N GLY A 309 -4.37 -7.10 25.33
CA GLY A 309 -3.90 -7.75 26.53
C GLY A 309 -3.28 -9.12 26.28
N LYS A 310 -3.93 -9.92 25.40
CA LYS A 310 -3.43 -11.25 24.97
C LYS A 310 -2.11 -11.12 24.23
N LEU A 311 -2.02 -10.22 23.26
CA LEU A 311 -0.77 -9.95 22.54
C LEU A 311 0.35 -9.54 23.51
N THR A 312 0.02 -8.66 24.48
CA THR A 312 1.00 -8.21 25.47
C THR A 312 1.51 -9.38 26.31
N GLN A 313 0.62 -10.24 26.77
CA GLN A 313 0.99 -11.41 27.58
C GLN A 313 1.88 -12.38 26.79
N GLU A 314 1.54 -12.69 25.55
CA GLU A 314 2.34 -13.58 24.70
C GLU A 314 3.75 -13.01 24.45
N ILE A 315 3.87 -11.70 24.22
CA ILE A 315 5.18 -11.02 24.08
C ILE A 315 5.98 -11.07 25.38
N GLN A 316 5.34 -10.82 26.54
CA GLN A 316 6.00 -10.89 27.84
C GLN A 316 6.58 -12.29 28.11
N ILE A 317 5.84 -13.32 27.74
CA ILE A 317 6.29 -14.72 27.87
C ILE A 317 7.47 -14.98 26.92
N ALA A 318 7.34 -14.62 25.65
CA ALA A 318 8.35 -14.88 24.62
C ALA A 318 9.69 -14.18 24.93
N LEU A 319 9.62 -12.92 25.35
CA LEU A 319 10.82 -12.10 25.62
C LEU A 319 11.29 -12.13 27.09
N ARG A 320 10.55 -12.81 27.98
CA ARG A 320 10.79 -12.81 29.44
C ARG A 320 11.01 -11.39 30.00
N ALA A 321 10.19 -10.43 29.51
CA ALA A 321 10.35 -9.01 29.80
C ALA A 321 9.02 -8.38 30.25
N ASN A 322 9.06 -7.42 31.16
CA ASN A 322 7.89 -6.66 31.57
C ASN A 322 7.61 -5.56 30.53
N ILE A 323 6.61 -5.79 29.68
CA ILE A 323 6.23 -4.91 28.57
C ILE A 323 4.80 -4.42 28.80
N GLY A 324 4.60 -3.11 28.80
CA GLY A 324 3.28 -2.50 29.01
C GLY A 324 2.43 -2.49 27.73
N VAL A 325 1.10 -2.59 27.90
CA VAL A 325 0.08 -2.55 26.82
C VAL A 325 0.25 -1.33 25.89
N GLN A 326 0.57 -0.17 26.45
CA GLN A 326 0.75 1.05 25.64
C GLN A 326 1.94 0.96 24.68
N ARG A 327 3.00 0.25 25.09
CA ARG A 327 4.16 0.02 24.23
C ARG A 327 3.80 -0.91 23.08
N VAL A 328 3.04 -1.97 23.34
CA VAL A 328 2.54 -2.88 22.29
C VAL A 328 1.64 -2.14 21.31
N ARG A 329 0.73 -1.29 21.78
CA ARG A 329 -0.11 -0.44 20.91
C ARG A 329 0.72 0.48 20.01
N ALA A 330 1.73 1.12 20.54
CA ALA A 330 2.60 2.00 19.77
C ALA A 330 3.35 1.23 18.66
N TYR A 331 3.78 0.00 18.95
CA TYR A 331 4.46 -0.86 17.98
C TYR A 331 3.48 -1.45 16.93
N LEU A 332 2.24 -1.78 17.32
CA LEU A 332 1.19 -2.14 16.35
C LEU A 332 0.90 -0.99 15.40
N LYS A 333 0.77 0.22 15.95
CA LYS A 333 0.59 1.42 15.13
C LYS A 333 1.77 1.60 14.18
N PHE A 334 3.01 1.43 14.64
CA PHE A 334 4.19 1.52 13.80
C PHE A 334 4.16 0.49 12.65
N LEU A 335 3.81 -0.78 12.91
CA LEU A 335 3.68 -1.80 11.86
C LEU A 335 2.58 -1.43 10.84
N SER A 336 1.50 -0.83 11.30
CA SER A 336 0.42 -0.33 10.44
C SER A 336 0.86 0.89 9.62
N ASP A 337 1.54 1.84 10.24
CA ASP A 337 2.04 3.05 9.58
C ASP A 337 3.12 2.74 8.53
N THR A 338 3.87 1.65 8.71
CA THR A 338 4.83 1.15 7.71
C THR A 338 4.22 0.22 6.66
N LEU A 339 2.91 0.03 6.72
CA LEU A 339 2.14 -0.77 5.77
C LEU A 339 2.58 -2.25 5.68
N LEU A 340 3.10 -2.81 6.77
CA LEU A 340 3.29 -4.27 6.91
C LEU A 340 1.99 -4.96 7.33
N ILE A 341 1.16 -4.26 8.10
CA ILE A 341 -0.17 -4.71 8.51
C ILE A 341 -1.21 -3.61 8.28
N ARG A 342 -2.47 -3.99 8.31
CA ARG A 342 -3.64 -3.11 8.34
C ARG A 342 -4.39 -3.37 9.64
N LEU A 343 -4.74 -2.31 10.34
CA LEU A 343 -5.55 -2.37 11.56
C LEU A 343 -6.96 -1.89 11.24
N ILE A 344 -7.88 -2.83 11.04
CA ILE A 344 -9.28 -2.50 10.75
C ILE A 344 -9.99 -2.18 12.06
N GLN A 345 -10.44 -0.95 12.19
CA GLN A 345 -11.07 -0.46 13.43
C GLN A 345 -12.49 -1.01 13.58
N PRO A 346 -13.00 -1.14 14.82
CA PRO A 346 -14.39 -1.52 15.03
C PRO A 346 -15.35 -0.42 14.54
N LEU A 347 -16.48 -0.84 13.97
CA LEU A 347 -17.54 0.06 13.46
C LEU A 347 -18.12 0.94 14.58
N GLU A 348 -18.12 2.25 14.37
CA GLU A 348 -18.73 3.23 15.26
C GLU A 348 -20.09 3.68 14.67
N ILE A 349 -21.20 3.19 15.20
CA ILE A 349 -22.57 3.55 14.72
C ILE A 349 -23.23 4.62 15.60
N ARG A 350 -22.76 4.81 16.85
CA ARG A 350 -23.35 5.72 17.84
C ARG A 350 -22.26 6.56 18.49
N LEU A 351 -22.66 7.69 19.11
CA LEU A 351 -21.79 8.59 19.88
C LEU A 351 -20.98 7.88 20.99
N LYS A 352 -21.34 6.66 21.38
CA LYS A 352 -20.56 5.84 22.33
C LYS A 352 -19.59 4.95 21.54
N LYS A 353 -18.34 5.25 21.65
CA LYS A 353 -17.23 4.45 21.13
C LYS A 353 -17.32 3.00 21.63
N LYS A 354 -17.50 2.03 20.73
CA LYS A 354 -17.36 0.60 21.10
C LYS A 354 -15.89 0.36 21.45
N ARG A 355 -15.62 -0.09 22.67
CA ARG A 355 -14.27 -0.53 23.09
C ARG A 355 -14.07 -1.95 22.57
N SER A 356 -13.46 -2.07 21.40
CA SER A 356 -12.99 -3.34 20.85
C SER A 356 -11.60 -3.13 20.24
N ASP A 357 -10.82 -4.20 20.17
CA ASP A 357 -9.51 -4.17 19.55
C ASP A 357 -9.65 -4.26 18.01
N PRO A 358 -8.71 -3.74 17.25
CA PRO A 358 -8.77 -3.78 15.80
C PRO A 358 -8.53 -5.20 15.25
N LYS A 359 -9.14 -5.52 14.10
CA LYS A 359 -8.81 -6.74 13.33
C LYS A 359 -7.46 -6.52 12.64
N ILE A 360 -6.56 -7.52 12.73
CA ILE A 360 -5.23 -7.47 12.15
C ILE A 360 -5.27 -8.12 10.77
N CYS A 361 -5.01 -7.36 9.71
CA CYS A 361 -4.81 -7.89 8.37
C CYS A 361 -3.37 -7.64 7.95
N LEU A 362 -2.72 -8.62 7.33
CA LEU A 362 -1.40 -8.45 6.74
C LEU A 362 -1.53 -7.67 5.43
N ALA A 363 -0.59 -6.81 5.12
CA ALA A 363 -0.56 -6.16 3.81
C ALA A 363 -0.42 -7.17 2.67
N ASP A 364 0.18 -8.32 2.96
CA ASP A 364 0.36 -9.43 2.02
C ASP A 364 0.60 -10.74 2.77
N HIS A 365 -0.07 -11.82 2.35
CA HIS A 365 0.10 -13.13 3.00
C HIS A 365 1.46 -13.78 2.69
N GLY A 366 2.13 -13.39 1.61
CA GLY A 366 3.50 -13.81 1.32
C GLY A 366 4.50 -13.35 2.38
N LEU A 367 4.24 -12.22 3.08
CA LEU A 367 5.06 -11.80 4.21
C LEU A 367 4.95 -12.77 5.40
N ARG A 368 3.76 -13.33 5.64
CA ARG A 368 3.58 -14.38 6.65
C ARG A 368 4.40 -15.62 6.29
N SER A 369 4.22 -16.08 5.04
CA SER A 369 4.91 -17.28 4.56
C SER A 369 6.43 -17.13 4.65
N SER A 370 6.97 -15.94 4.33
CA SER A 370 8.40 -15.67 4.43
C SER A 370 8.88 -15.57 5.89
N TRP A 371 8.14 -14.90 6.77
CA TRP A 371 8.58 -14.64 8.15
C TRP A 371 8.45 -15.85 9.07
N LEU A 372 7.35 -16.61 8.92
CA LEU A 372 7.13 -17.84 9.71
C LEU A 372 7.80 -19.07 9.12
N GLN A 373 8.29 -18.98 7.88
CA GLN A 373 8.78 -20.13 7.09
C GLN A 373 7.72 -21.24 6.98
N GLU A 374 6.45 -20.82 6.91
CA GLU A 374 5.29 -21.69 6.74
C GLU A 374 4.57 -21.34 5.45
N HIS A 375 4.64 -22.23 4.46
CA HIS A 375 3.94 -22.04 3.20
C HIS A 375 2.52 -22.61 3.30
N ILE A 376 1.53 -21.73 3.34
CA ILE A 376 0.11 -22.09 3.34
C ILE A 376 -0.55 -21.35 2.16
N PRO A 377 -0.73 -22.02 1.02
CA PRO A 377 -1.41 -21.41 -0.12
C PRO A 377 -2.91 -21.24 0.19
N LEU A 378 -3.54 -20.26 -0.44
CA LEU A 378 -4.99 -20.10 -0.37
C LEU A 378 -5.71 -21.18 -1.17
N GLU A 379 -5.14 -21.58 -2.31
CA GLU A 379 -5.62 -22.74 -3.09
C GLU A 379 -4.83 -23.97 -2.75
N PHE A 380 -5.50 -24.99 -2.26
CA PHE A 380 -4.97 -26.32 -2.01
C PHE A 380 -6.09 -27.36 -2.14
N GLU A 381 -5.70 -28.61 -2.44
CA GLU A 381 -6.64 -29.71 -2.43
C GLU A 381 -7.08 -30.02 -1.00
N ASN A 382 -8.39 -29.98 -0.78
CA ASN A 382 -8.96 -30.32 0.52
C ASN A 382 -8.92 -31.82 0.75
N ASP A 383 -7.94 -32.26 1.49
CA ASP A 383 -7.90 -33.59 2.09
C ASP A 383 -8.32 -33.49 3.58
N GLU A 384 -8.97 -34.52 4.12
CA GLU A 384 -9.33 -34.57 5.56
C GLU A 384 -8.13 -34.40 6.49
N ARG A 385 -6.93 -34.64 5.99
CA ARG A 385 -5.64 -34.47 6.69
C ARG A 385 -5.24 -33.01 6.88
N ASN A 386 -5.90 -32.06 6.18
CA ASN A 386 -5.51 -30.66 6.11
C ASN A 386 -6.48 -29.71 6.82
N LYS A 387 -7.22 -30.16 7.86
CA LYS A 387 -8.22 -29.31 8.57
C LYS A 387 -7.61 -28.03 9.19
N ASP A 388 -6.41 -28.15 9.74
CA ASP A 388 -5.72 -26.99 10.32
C ASP A 388 -5.30 -26.00 9.24
N MET A 389 -4.80 -26.47 8.10
CA MET A 389 -4.48 -25.62 6.95
C MET A 389 -5.73 -24.91 6.41
N ALA A 390 -6.86 -25.59 6.34
CA ALA A 390 -8.14 -25.01 5.90
C ALA A 390 -8.59 -23.87 6.85
N THR A 391 -8.40 -24.05 8.16
CA THR A 391 -8.70 -23.02 9.15
C THR A 391 -7.80 -21.81 8.99
N ILE A 392 -6.48 -22.02 8.83
CA ILE A 392 -5.52 -20.91 8.62
C ILE A 392 -5.79 -20.23 7.29
N ALA A 393 -6.06 -20.96 6.21
CA ALA A 393 -6.43 -20.38 4.92
C ALA A 393 -7.70 -19.52 5.00
N GLY A 394 -8.67 -19.88 5.84
CA GLY A 394 -9.84 -19.06 6.14
C GLY A 394 -9.45 -17.70 6.73
N PHE A 395 -8.62 -17.69 7.77
CA PHE A 395 -8.11 -16.44 8.36
C PHE A 395 -7.24 -15.64 7.39
N LEU A 396 -6.44 -16.30 6.56
CA LEU A 396 -5.66 -15.63 5.53
C LEU A 396 -6.56 -15.00 4.47
N ALA A 397 -7.64 -15.66 4.06
CA ALA A 397 -8.62 -15.08 3.14
C ALA A 397 -9.28 -13.82 3.72
N GLU A 398 -9.68 -13.84 5.01
CA GLU A 398 -10.15 -12.64 5.69
C GLU A 398 -9.07 -11.53 5.69
N SER A 399 -7.84 -11.87 6.01
CA SER A 399 -6.72 -10.92 5.98
C SER A 399 -6.50 -10.30 4.59
N VAL A 400 -6.59 -11.11 3.52
CA VAL A 400 -6.47 -10.65 2.13
C VAL A 400 -7.61 -9.71 1.77
N VAL A 401 -8.86 -10.04 2.10
CA VAL A 401 -10.01 -9.17 1.86
C VAL A 401 -9.85 -7.83 2.59
N GLY A 402 -9.47 -7.85 3.87
CA GLY A 402 -9.22 -6.64 4.64
C GLY A 402 -8.10 -5.77 4.07
N ALA A 403 -7.00 -6.38 3.63
CA ALA A 403 -5.89 -5.68 2.99
C ALA A 403 -6.31 -5.06 1.64
N LEU A 404 -7.04 -5.81 0.81
CA LEU A 404 -7.54 -5.36 -0.48
C LEU A 404 -8.45 -4.14 -0.33
N PHE A 405 -9.49 -4.23 0.50
CA PHE A 405 -10.41 -3.10 0.70
C PHE A 405 -9.70 -1.89 1.33
N SER A 406 -8.77 -2.10 2.26
CA SER A 406 -7.98 -1.00 2.83
C SER A 406 -7.06 -0.32 1.81
N SER A 407 -6.74 -0.96 0.69
CA SER A 407 -5.93 -0.38 -0.38
C SER A 407 -6.72 0.53 -1.32
N ILE A 408 -8.05 0.50 -1.26
CA ILE A 408 -8.92 1.35 -2.07
C ILE A 408 -8.97 2.74 -1.46
N GLY A 409 -8.41 3.72 -2.18
CA GLY A 409 -8.32 5.10 -1.69
C GLY A 409 -9.69 5.70 -1.39
N GLY A 410 -9.85 6.24 -0.17
CA GLY A 410 -11.08 6.87 0.28
C GLY A 410 -12.19 5.91 0.76
N LEU A 411 -11.92 4.59 0.79
CA LEU A 411 -12.86 3.61 1.34
C LEU A 411 -12.78 3.61 2.88
N ASP A 412 -13.92 3.80 3.54
CA ASP A 412 -14.04 3.62 4.99
C ASP A 412 -14.37 2.16 5.29
N LEU A 413 -13.42 1.45 5.89
CA LEU A 413 -13.50 0.04 6.23
C LEU A 413 -13.41 -0.16 7.73
N SER A 414 -14.38 -0.89 8.29
CA SER A 414 -14.45 -1.26 9.70
C SER A 414 -14.84 -2.73 9.85
N HIS A 415 -14.83 -3.25 11.09
CA HIS A 415 -15.39 -4.57 11.42
C HIS A 415 -16.43 -4.43 12.53
N LEU A 416 -17.37 -5.35 12.61
CA LEU A 416 -18.34 -5.37 13.71
C LEU A 416 -18.04 -6.55 14.63
N PRO A 417 -17.53 -6.31 15.85
CA PRO A 417 -17.29 -7.39 16.80
C PRO A 417 -18.60 -7.94 17.32
N GLY A 418 -18.71 -9.26 17.44
CA GLY A 418 -19.84 -9.93 18.06
C GLY A 418 -20.02 -9.50 19.51
N LYS A 419 -21.28 -9.32 19.96
CA LYS A 419 -21.60 -8.97 21.34
C LYS A 419 -22.89 -9.63 21.79
N GLY A 420 -22.79 -10.62 22.66
CA GLY A 420 -23.96 -11.36 23.17
C GLY A 420 -24.66 -12.09 22.02
N LYS A 421 -25.90 -11.65 21.68
CA LYS A 421 -26.65 -12.22 20.55
C LYS A 421 -26.42 -11.48 19.22
N GLU A 422 -25.69 -10.34 19.23
CA GLU A 422 -25.35 -9.64 17.99
C GLU A 422 -24.24 -10.43 17.28
N PRO A 423 -24.45 -10.86 16.03
CA PRO A 423 -23.44 -11.59 15.28
C PRO A 423 -22.26 -10.70 14.92
N GLU A 424 -21.09 -11.30 14.78
CA GLU A 424 -19.90 -10.66 14.23
C GLU A 424 -20.10 -10.47 12.71
N ILE A 425 -19.54 -9.36 12.17
CA ILE A 425 -19.39 -9.14 10.72
C ILE A 425 -17.91 -8.87 10.45
N ASP A 426 -17.32 -9.63 9.54
CA ASP A 426 -15.90 -9.54 9.26
C ASP A 426 -15.47 -8.15 8.82
N PHE A 427 -16.23 -7.54 7.89
CA PHE A 427 -15.98 -6.17 7.44
C PHE A 427 -17.28 -5.43 7.16
N VAL A 428 -17.23 -4.11 7.31
CA VAL A 428 -18.30 -3.20 6.93
C VAL A 428 -17.69 -2.07 6.12
N ILE A 429 -18.11 -1.95 4.86
CA ILE A 429 -17.77 -0.85 3.99
C ILE A 429 -18.76 0.28 4.21
N THR A 430 -18.30 1.48 4.56
CA THR A 430 -19.13 2.67 4.73
C THR A 430 -18.91 3.63 3.56
N LEU A 431 -20.00 3.97 2.85
CA LEU A 431 -20.00 4.84 1.68
C LEU A 431 -21.07 5.93 1.84
N GLY A 432 -20.70 7.05 2.44
CA GLY A 432 -21.64 8.09 2.83
C GLY A 432 -22.55 7.62 3.96
N ASP A 433 -23.85 7.49 3.69
CA ASP A 433 -24.85 7.03 4.66
C ASP A 433 -25.18 5.53 4.54
N GLN A 434 -24.65 4.86 3.54
CA GLN A 434 -24.88 3.44 3.25
C GLN A 434 -23.75 2.58 3.81
N ARG A 435 -24.10 1.43 4.38
CA ARG A 435 -23.17 0.41 4.83
C ARG A 435 -23.40 -0.89 4.08
N ILE A 436 -22.30 -1.56 3.75
CA ILE A 436 -22.31 -2.86 3.06
C ILE A 436 -21.57 -3.83 3.98
N PRO A 437 -22.30 -4.75 4.67
CA PRO A 437 -21.65 -5.80 5.45
C PRO A 437 -21.00 -6.83 4.51
N VAL A 438 -19.82 -7.29 4.87
CA VAL A 438 -19.04 -8.27 4.14
C VAL A 438 -18.66 -9.40 5.08
N GLU A 439 -18.99 -10.61 4.70
CA GLU A 439 -18.65 -11.84 5.42
C GLU A 439 -17.74 -12.69 4.54
N VAL A 440 -16.70 -13.28 5.12
CA VAL A 440 -15.74 -14.13 4.40
C VAL A 440 -15.92 -15.58 4.85
N LYS A 441 -16.34 -16.44 3.95
CA LYS A 441 -16.50 -17.87 4.20
C LYS A 441 -15.69 -18.69 3.20
N TYR A 442 -14.40 -18.78 3.47
CA TYR A 442 -13.44 -19.47 2.59
C TYR A 442 -13.51 -20.99 2.75
N ARG A 443 -14.62 -21.56 2.28
CA ARG A 443 -15.00 -22.98 2.42
C ARG A 443 -15.56 -23.53 1.12
N ASN A 444 -15.54 -24.87 1.01
CA ASN A 444 -16.09 -25.55 -0.18
C ASN A 444 -17.61 -25.53 -0.26
N SER A 445 -18.30 -25.53 0.89
CA SER A 445 -19.76 -25.47 0.93
C SER A 445 -20.24 -24.33 1.81
N ILE A 446 -21.20 -23.58 1.30
CA ILE A 446 -21.90 -22.49 2.00
C ILE A 446 -23.25 -23.00 2.46
N LYS A 447 -23.63 -22.66 3.68
CA LYS A 447 -24.90 -23.04 4.31
C LYS A 447 -25.68 -21.81 4.71
N SER A 448 -26.98 -21.96 4.98
CA SER A 448 -27.86 -20.87 5.42
C SER A 448 -27.38 -20.15 6.69
N GLU A 449 -26.72 -20.87 7.60
CA GLU A 449 -26.15 -20.29 8.82
C GLU A 449 -25.11 -19.20 8.56
N HIS A 450 -24.42 -19.22 7.41
CA HIS A 450 -23.42 -18.25 7.02
C HIS A 450 -24.01 -16.90 6.60
N TYR A 451 -25.33 -16.83 6.38
CA TYR A 451 -26.04 -15.60 6.02
C TYR A 451 -26.62 -14.87 7.23
N ILE A 452 -26.74 -15.53 8.40
CA ILE A 452 -27.42 -14.99 9.58
C ILE A 452 -26.84 -13.64 10.01
N GLY A 453 -25.52 -13.51 10.01
CA GLY A 453 -24.84 -12.26 10.36
C GLY A 453 -25.21 -11.12 9.42
N LEU A 454 -25.10 -11.37 8.11
CA LEU A 454 -25.45 -10.40 7.06
C LEU A 454 -26.92 -9.99 7.15
N GLN A 455 -27.85 -10.95 7.29
CA GLN A 455 -29.29 -10.71 7.41
C GLN A 455 -29.59 -9.85 8.63
N SER A 456 -29.09 -10.23 9.80
CA SER A 456 -29.28 -9.47 11.04
C SER A 456 -28.75 -8.03 10.94
N PHE A 457 -27.62 -7.84 10.27
CA PHE A 457 -27.06 -6.50 10.05
C PHE A 457 -27.94 -5.68 9.10
N MET A 458 -28.40 -6.26 7.99
CA MET A 458 -29.27 -5.61 7.01
C MET A 458 -30.66 -5.30 7.56
N ASP A 459 -31.21 -6.17 8.42
CA ASP A 459 -32.54 -5.99 9.06
C ASP A 459 -32.50 -4.91 10.13
N THR A 460 -31.32 -4.45 10.54
CA THR A 460 -31.18 -3.38 11.55
C THR A 460 -31.21 -2.00 10.87
N PRO A 461 -32.32 -1.20 11.00
CA PRO A 461 -32.52 0.01 10.19
C PRO A 461 -31.43 1.08 10.31
N ILE A 462 -30.81 1.20 11.50
CA ILE A 462 -29.73 2.17 11.72
C ILE A 462 -28.48 1.87 10.87
N ASN A 463 -28.32 0.65 10.40
CA ASN A 463 -27.18 0.25 9.57
C ASN A 463 -27.31 0.73 8.14
N ARG A 464 -28.55 1.03 7.66
CA ARG A 464 -28.80 1.47 6.28
C ARG A 464 -28.09 0.59 5.25
N ALA A 465 -28.21 -0.73 5.39
CA ALA A 465 -27.53 -1.72 4.58
C ALA A 465 -28.52 -2.33 3.57
N PRO A 466 -28.52 -1.89 2.30
CA PRO A 466 -29.48 -2.37 1.30
C PRO A 466 -29.16 -3.77 0.78
N PHE A 467 -27.89 -4.18 0.84
CA PHE A 467 -27.40 -5.50 0.46
C PHE A 467 -26.12 -5.84 1.23
N GLY A 468 -25.71 -7.10 1.19
CA GLY A 468 -24.46 -7.59 1.77
C GLY A 468 -23.63 -8.39 0.77
N LEU A 469 -22.36 -8.62 1.12
CA LEU A 469 -21.42 -9.42 0.33
C LEU A 469 -21.02 -10.67 1.13
N LEU A 470 -21.02 -11.81 0.48
CA LEU A 470 -20.47 -13.05 1.00
C LEU A 470 -19.30 -13.48 0.11
N ILE A 471 -18.07 -13.33 0.62
CA ILE A 471 -16.86 -13.73 -0.09
C ILE A 471 -16.62 -15.22 0.15
N THR A 472 -16.52 -15.98 -0.94
CA THR A 472 -16.46 -17.45 -0.91
C THR A 472 -15.17 -17.99 -1.51
N LYS A 473 -14.88 -19.28 -1.31
CA LYS A 473 -13.76 -19.97 -1.97
C LYS A 473 -14.12 -20.29 -3.43
N ASN A 474 -15.31 -20.83 -3.63
CA ASN A 474 -15.79 -21.32 -4.92
C ASN A 474 -17.02 -20.55 -5.37
N GLU A 475 -17.37 -20.70 -6.66
CA GLU A 475 -18.65 -20.25 -7.17
C GLU A 475 -19.80 -20.83 -6.35
N THR A 476 -20.70 -19.96 -5.93
CA THR A 476 -21.86 -20.34 -5.11
C THR A 476 -23.03 -19.46 -5.50
N GLU A 477 -24.21 -20.07 -5.60
CA GLU A 477 -25.46 -19.32 -5.74
C GLU A 477 -25.86 -18.69 -4.40
N SER A 478 -26.40 -17.50 -4.42
CA SER A 478 -26.89 -16.88 -3.21
C SER A 478 -28.19 -17.49 -2.75
N MET A 479 -28.30 -17.73 -1.44
CA MET A 479 -29.53 -18.18 -0.77
C MET A 479 -30.41 -17.02 -0.29
N ASP A 480 -29.95 -15.77 -0.44
CA ASP A 480 -30.68 -14.54 -0.08
C ASP A 480 -30.51 -13.52 -1.21
N GLU A 481 -31.62 -13.01 -1.72
CA GLU A 481 -31.62 -12.05 -2.85
C GLU A 481 -30.91 -10.73 -2.52
N ARG A 482 -30.78 -10.38 -1.26
CA ARG A 482 -30.05 -9.19 -0.80
C ARG A 482 -28.54 -9.42 -0.66
N VAL A 483 -28.06 -10.65 -0.80
CA VAL A 483 -26.64 -10.97 -0.65
C VAL A 483 -26.03 -11.34 -2.00
N VAL A 484 -24.92 -10.72 -2.35
CA VAL A 484 -24.13 -11.11 -3.51
C VAL A 484 -22.99 -12.03 -3.05
N THR A 485 -22.96 -13.23 -3.59
CA THR A 485 -21.86 -14.19 -3.35
C THR A 485 -20.79 -14.03 -4.40
N ILE A 486 -19.53 -13.82 -3.99
CA ILE A 486 -18.41 -13.57 -4.89
C ILE A 486 -17.22 -14.42 -4.46
N PRO A 487 -16.64 -15.25 -5.33
CA PRO A 487 -15.37 -15.92 -5.04
C PRO A 487 -14.24 -14.93 -4.78
N LEU A 488 -13.37 -15.22 -3.81
CA LEU A 488 -12.22 -14.35 -3.46
C LEU A 488 -11.32 -14.00 -4.66
N LYS A 489 -11.23 -14.91 -5.62
CA LYS A 489 -10.40 -14.75 -6.82
C LYS A 489 -10.97 -13.74 -7.84
N HIS A 490 -12.27 -13.39 -7.77
CA HIS A 490 -12.91 -12.40 -8.63
C HIS A 490 -12.78 -11.00 -8.08
#